data_55dd4bd201e0ecb306cfcc1ebf4bccef
#
_entry.id   55dd4bd201e0ecb306cfcc1ebf4bccef
#
_cell.length_a   1.000
_cell.length_b   1.000
_cell.length_c   1.000
_cell.angle_alpha   90.00
_cell.angle_beta   90.00
_cell.angle_gamma   90.00
#
_symmetry.space_group_name_H-M   'P 1'
#
loop_
_entity.id
_entity.type
_entity.pdbx_description
1 polymer ?
#
loop_
_entity_poly.entity_id
_entity_poly.type
_entity_poly.pdbx_seq_one_letter_code
_entity_poly.pdbx_strand_id
1 'polypeptide(L)'
;YETLRKDIIESRISYGAQLPSEHELVESYQASRETVRKALNLLVREGMIQKIRGKGSIVIYQGVTEFPFADLTSFREVQRGLGLQHDTEVKMIESITAGDVPRVKEALNISMNTVLCHVVRTRKIDDRVKIIDEDYLIEEIVPNVTAEIATNSLYQYIEETLGLEISYSNKSITFEEEIFCIKRGK
;
A
#
# COMPACT_ATOMS: atom_id res chain seq x y z
N TYR A 1 13.46 17.24 -7.45
CA TYR A 1 12.97 16.20 -6.54
C TYR A 1 12.00 15.29 -7.26
N GLU A 2 10.86 15.82 -7.77
CA GLU A 2 9.78 15.03 -8.40
C GLU A 2 10.27 14.12 -9.52
N THR A 3 11.18 14.57 -10.37
CA THR A 3 11.74 13.80 -11.47
C THR A 3 12.52 12.58 -10.97
N LEU A 4 13.44 12.78 -10.02
CA LEU A 4 14.21 11.68 -9.42
C LEU A 4 13.30 10.69 -8.67
N ARG A 5 12.32 11.22 -7.95
CA ARG A 5 11.32 10.40 -7.25
C ARG A 5 10.55 9.51 -8.23
N LYS A 6 10.07 10.10 -9.32
CA LYS A 6 9.37 9.38 -10.38
C LYS A 6 10.25 8.30 -11.01
N ASP A 7 11.51 8.63 -11.33
CA ASP A 7 12.46 7.69 -11.93
C ASP A 7 12.75 6.48 -11.03
N ILE A 8 12.77 6.69 -9.70
CA ILE A 8 12.95 5.62 -8.73
C ILE A 8 11.67 4.77 -8.63
N ILE A 9 10.49 5.40 -8.50
CA ILE A 9 9.21 4.69 -8.39
C ILE A 9 8.94 3.85 -9.63
N GLU A 10 9.18 4.40 -10.83
CA GLU A 10 9.00 3.70 -12.10
C GLU A 10 10.14 2.71 -12.41
N SER A 11 11.04 2.48 -11.45
CA SER A 11 12.19 1.57 -11.57
C SER A 11 13.12 1.90 -12.75
N ARG A 12 13.07 3.15 -13.28
CA ARG A 12 14.09 3.65 -14.23
C ARG A 12 15.45 3.72 -13.57
N ILE A 13 15.47 4.03 -12.27
CA ILE A 13 16.65 3.88 -11.40
C ILE A 13 16.34 2.75 -10.44
N SER A 14 16.94 1.59 -10.64
CA SER A 14 16.63 0.35 -9.93
C SER A 14 17.13 0.37 -8.49
N TYR A 15 16.54 -0.50 -7.65
CA TYR A 15 17.07 -0.80 -6.30
C TYR A 15 18.55 -1.16 -6.35
N GLY A 16 19.31 -0.63 -5.39
CA GLY A 16 20.77 -0.82 -5.32
C GLY A 16 21.58 0.04 -6.30
N ALA A 17 20.93 0.73 -7.25
CA ALA A 17 21.65 1.62 -8.16
C ALA A 17 22.17 2.86 -7.42
N GLN A 18 23.35 3.31 -7.82
CA GLN A 18 23.92 4.56 -7.34
C GLN A 18 23.37 5.73 -8.15
N LEU A 19 22.87 6.76 -7.46
CA LEU A 19 22.51 8.03 -8.11
C LEU A 19 23.76 8.78 -8.58
N PRO A 20 23.63 9.60 -9.62
CA PRO A 20 24.68 10.54 -9.99
C PRO A 20 25.09 11.40 -8.81
N SER A 21 26.33 11.84 -8.79
CA SER A 21 26.86 12.74 -7.75
C SER A 21 26.09 14.06 -7.68
N GLU A 22 26.19 14.77 -6.56
CA GLU A 22 25.57 16.12 -6.42
C GLU A 22 26.01 17.05 -7.56
N HIS A 23 27.25 16.93 -8.02
CA HIS A 23 27.80 17.74 -9.13
C HIS A 23 27.11 17.40 -10.45
N GLU A 24 27.04 16.12 -10.80
CA GLU A 24 26.38 15.65 -12.03
C GLU A 24 24.89 16.00 -12.05
N LEU A 25 24.22 15.91 -10.87
CA LEU A 25 22.82 16.32 -10.74
C LEU A 25 22.64 17.83 -10.94
N VAL A 26 23.57 18.66 -10.44
CA VAL A 26 23.57 20.11 -10.67
C VAL A 26 23.65 20.43 -12.15
N GLU A 27 24.54 19.75 -12.88
CA GLU A 27 24.71 19.93 -14.31
C GLU A 27 23.51 19.42 -15.10
N SER A 28 23.04 18.19 -14.81
CA SER A 28 21.95 17.55 -15.54
C SER A 28 20.63 18.28 -15.41
N TYR A 29 20.33 18.80 -14.19
CA TYR A 29 19.07 19.50 -13.91
C TYR A 29 19.19 21.02 -13.96
N GLN A 30 20.37 21.58 -14.26
CA GLN A 30 20.66 23.03 -14.26
C GLN A 30 20.14 23.70 -12.97
N ALA A 31 20.32 23.05 -11.84
CA ALA A 31 19.82 23.46 -10.54
C ALA A 31 20.97 23.88 -9.62
N SER A 32 20.67 24.71 -8.61
CA SER A 32 21.69 25.06 -7.61
C SER A 32 22.08 23.85 -6.76
N ARG A 33 23.30 23.86 -6.22
CA ARG A 33 23.78 22.82 -5.27
C ARG A 33 22.84 22.67 -4.08
N GLU A 34 22.31 23.78 -3.59
CA GLU A 34 21.38 23.81 -2.46
C GLU A 34 20.05 23.12 -2.82
N THR A 35 19.53 23.35 -4.03
CA THR A 35 18.32 22.72 -4.54
C THR A 35 18.50 21.20 -4.67
N VAL A 36 19.64 20.76 -5.21
CA VAL A 36 19.97 19.33 -5.33
C VAL A 36 20.07 18.68 -3.95
N ARG A 37 20.76 19.33 -3.01
CA ARG A 37 20.87 18.83 -1.63
C ARG A 37 19.55 18.67 -0.93
N LYS A 38 18.65 19.66 -1.08
CA LYS A 38 17.29 19.60 -0.52
C LYS A 38 16.51 18.44 -1.12
N ALA A 39 16.58 18.28 -2.45
CA ALA A 39 15.95 17.16 -3.15
C ALA A 39 16.43 15.79 -2.65
N LEU A 40 17.75 15.61 -2.55
CA LEU A 40 18.32 14.37 -2.04
C LEU A 40 17.98 14.11 -0.57
N ASN A 41 17.91 15.17 0.26
CA ASN A 41 17.51 15.02 1.65
C ASN A 41 16.03 14.66 1.81
N LEU A 42 15.16 15.13 0.91
CA LEU A 42 13.75 14.69 0.86
C LEU A 42 13.67 13.21 0.51
N LEU A 43 14.38 12.75 -0.53
CA LEU A 43 14.42 11.35 -0.90
C LEU A 43 14.97 10.44 0.22
N VAL A 44 15.94 10.93 1.03
CA VAL A 44 16.41 10.22 2.22
C VAL A 44 15.32 10.12 3.29
N ARG A 45 14.58 11.21 3.55
CA ARG A 45 13.47 11.21 4.53
C ARG A 45 12.35 10.28 4.14
N GLU A 46 12.11 10.13 2.84
CA GLU A 46 11.11 9.21 2.28
C GLU A 46 11.61 7.76 2.17
N GLY A 47 12.80 7.46 2.67
CA GLY A 47 13.36 6.11 2.59
C GLY A 47 13.67 5.63 1.16
N MET A 48 13.70 6.53 0.19
CA MET A 48 13.93 6.16 -1.21
C MET A 48 15.40 5.93 -1.53
N ILE A 49 16.28 6.68 -0.86
CA ILE A 49 17.73 6.59 -1.01
C ILE A 49 18.43 6.60 0.33
N GLN A 50 19.61 6.02 0.36
CA GLN A 50 20.55 6.09 1.50
C GLN A 50 21.86 6.74 1.08
N LYS A 51 22.32 7.74 1.86
CA LYS A 51 23.65 8.33 1.66
C LYS A 51 24.71 7.47 2.35
N ILE A 52 25.66 6.95 1.58
CA ILE A 52 26.78 6.14 2.08
C ILE A 52 28.06 6.93 1.90
N ARG A 53 28.80 7.13 3.00
CA ARG A 53 30.10 7.83 2.95
C ARG A 53 31.07 7.14 1.99
N GLY A 54 31.58 7.89 1.04
CA GLY A 54 32.52 7.39 0.02
C GLY A 54 31.85 6.67 -1.17
N LYS A 55 30.56 6.34 -1.09
CA LYS A 55 29.83 5.69 -2.19
C LYS A 55 28.73 6.54 -2.81
N GLY A 56 28.38 7.69 -2.18
CA GLY A 56 27.31 8.55 -2.67
C GLY A 56 25.91 8.12 -2.21
N SER A 57 24.90 8.41 -3.02
CA SER A 57 23.50 8.08 -2.73
C SER A 57 23.11 6.81 -3.47
N ILE A 58 22.58 5.83 -2.75
CA ILE A 58 22.13 4.54 -3.30
C ILE A 58 20.62 4.43 -3.15
N VAL A 59 19.94 3.96 -4.19
CA VAL A 59 18.50 3.69 -4.15
C VAL A 59 18.23 2.49 -3.26
N ILE A 60 17.45 2.70 -2.19
CA ILE A 60 17.01 1.64 -1.27
C ILE A 60 15.51 1.36 -1.38
N TYR A 61 14.83 2.09 -2.25
CA TYR A 61 13.41 1.90 -2.53
C TYR A 61 13.19 0.62 -3.33
N GLN A 62 12.46 -0.30 -2.76
CA GLN A 62 12.15 -1.61 -3.37
C GLN A 62 10.77 -1.68 -4.00
N GLY A 63 10.16 -0.53 -4.26
CA GLY A 63 8.79 -0.49 -4.74
C GLY A 63 7.76 -0.78 -3.63
N VAL A 64 8.21 -0.81 -2.39
CA VAL A 64 7.33 -0.77 -1.23
C VAL A 64 6.98 0.70 -1.03
N THR A 65 5.83 1.10 -1.49
CA THR A 65 5.25 2.39 -1.13
C THR A 65 5.13 2.36 0.40
N GLU A 66 5.72 3.35 1.10
CA GLU A 66 5.31 3.63 2.47
C GLU A 66 3.85 4.07 2.37
N PHE A 67 2.96 3.11 2.44
CA PHE A 67 1.57 3.42 2.69
C PHE A 67 1.51 3.98 4.11
N PRO A 68 0.94 5.15 4.31
CA PRO A 68 0.64 5.66 5.65
C PRO A 68 -0.46 4.79 6.26
N PHE A 69 -0.06 3.60 6.69
CA PHE A 69 -0.97 2.66 7.38
C PHE A 69 -1.39 3.18 8.76
N ALA A 70 -0.77 4.26 9.23
CA ALA A 70 -1.02 4.83 10.55
C ALA A 70 -2.39 5.52 10.65
N ASP A 71 -2.89 6.05 9.55
CA ASP A 71 -4.15 6.79 9.55
C ASP A 71 -5.32 5.91 9.10
N LEU A 72 -6.53 6.22 9.55
CA LEU A 72 -7.80 5.62 9.11
C LEU A 72 -8.16 6.05 7.67
N THR A 73 -7.17 6.36 6.88
CA THR A 73 -7.30 6.85 5.52
C THR A 73 -7.54 5.67 4.57
N SER A 74 -8.49 5.82 3.68
CA SER A 74 -8.74 4.79 2.67
C SER A 74 -7.55 4.70 1.71
N PHE A 75 -7.26 3.48 1.23
CA PHE A 75 -6.23 3.26 0.22
C PHE A 75 -6.36 4.21 -0.98
N ARG A 76 -7.59 4.53 -1.37
CA ARG A 76 -7.91 5.42 -2.48
C ARG A 76 -7.51 6.88 -2.22
N GLU A 77 -7.58 7.34 -0.98
CA GLU A 77 -7.15 8.69 -0.59
C GLU A 77 -5.64 8.82 -0.58
N VAL A 78 -4.97 7.82 0.00
CA VAL A 78 -3.51 7.72 -0.02
C VAL A 78 -2.99 7.75 -1.46
N GLN A 79 -3.64 7.02 -2.34
CA GLN A 79 -3.29 6.93 -3.74
C GLN A 79 -3.47 8.25 -4.49
N ARG A 80 -4.58 8.97 -4.26
CA ARG A 80 -4.78 10.30 -4.86
C ARG A 80 -3.66 11.26 -4.45
N GLY A 81 -3.21 11.16 -3.20
CA GLY A 81 -2.09 11.96 -2.69
C GLY A 81 -0.75 11.59 -3.32
N LEU A 82 -0.55 10.34 -3.70
CA LEU A 82 0.72 9.84 -4.27
C LEU A 82 0.73 9.81 -5.81
N GLY A 83 -0.41 10.06 -6.48
CA GLY A 83 -0.52 10.04 -7.95
C GLY A 83 -0.26 8.67 -8.57
N LEU A 84 -0.46 7.58 -7.83
CA LEU A 84 -0.24 6.22 -8.31
C LEU A 84 -1.46 5.68 -9.06
N GLN A 85 -1.24 5.08 -10.23
CA GLN A 85 -2.26 4.27 -10.89
C GLN A 85 -2.27 2.88 -10.25
N HIS A 86 -3.44 2.44 -9.85
CA HIS A 86 -3.61 1.10 -9.28
C HIS A 86 -4.93 0.50 -9.71
N ASP A 87 -4.96 -0.81 -9.71
CA ASP A 87 -6.15 -1.61 -9.90
C ASP A 87 -6.43 -2.43 -8.64
N THR A 88 -7.69 -2.45 -8.22
CA THR A 88 -8.17 -3.31 -7.13
C THR A 88 -9.00 -4.43 -7.71
N GLU A 89 -8.59 -5.65 -7.47
CA GLU A 89 -9.31 -6.85 -7.89
C GLU A 89 -9.79 -7.62 -6.67
N VAL A 90 -11.10 -7.84 -6.56
CA VAL A 90 -11.69 -8.67 -5.52
C VAL A 90 -11.46 -10.13 -5.87
N LYS A 91 -10.81 -10.86 -4.97
CA LYS A 91 -10.51 -12.29 -5.14
C LYS A 91 -11.53 -13.17 -4.47
N MET A 92 -12.06 -12.71 -3.33
CA MET A 92 -13.03 -13.49 -2.56
C MET A 92 -13.92 -12.57 -1.74
N ILE A 93 -15.18 -12.93 -1.63
CA ILE A 93 -16.13 -12.42 -0.63
C ILE A 93 -16.93 -13.63 -0.16
N GLU A 94 -16.88 -13.90 1.14
CA GLU A 94 -17.62 -15.01 1.73
C GLU A 94 -18.09 -14.66 3.15
N SER A 95 -19.15 -15.31 3.60
CA SER A 95 -19.60 -15.25 4.98
C SER A 95 -19.00 -16.43 5.75
N ILE A 96 -18.29 -16.12 6.83
CA ILE A 96 -17.68 -17.11 7.73
C ILE A 96 -18.07 -16.82 9.16
N THR A 97 -17.79 -17.75 10.09
CA THR A 97 -17.96 -17.49 11.51
C THR A 97 -16.65 -17.04 12.16
N ALA A 98 -16.74 -16.24 13.19
CA ALA A 98 -15.54 -15.81 13.93
C ALA A 98 -14.81 -17.01 14.59
N GLY A 99 -15.50 -18.15 14.77
CA GLY A 99 -14.91 -19.40 15.24
C GLY A 99 -13.90 -19.99 14.24
N ASP A 100 -14.05 -19.74 12.95
CA ASP A 100 -13.15 -20.20 11.90
C ASP A 100 -11.84 -19.39 11.84
N VAL A 101 -11.84 -18.19 12.42
CA VAL A 101 -10.71 -17.26 12.43
C VAL A 101 -10.41 -16.76 13.86
N PRO A 102 -9.83 -17.61 14.73
CA PRO A 102 -9.64 -17.31 16.15
C PRO A 102 -8.89 -16.00 16.42
N ARG A 103 -7.89 -15.68 15.60
CA ARG A 103 -7.11 -14.44 15.71
C ARG A 103 -7.98 -13.19 15.52
N VAL A 104 -8.88 -13.21 14.55
CA VAL A 104 -9.82 -12.10 14.29
C VAL A 104 -10.84 -12.00 15.43
N LYS A 105 -11.39 -13.15 15.87
CA LYS A 105 -12.30 -13.23 17.01
C LYS A 105 -11.72 -12.58 18.26
N GLU A 106 -10.46 -12.89 18.59
CA GLU A 106 -9.75 -12.31 19.73
C GLU A 106 -9.53 -10.80 19.56
N ALA A 107 -9.07 -10.39 18.39
CA ALA A 107 -8.80 -8.98 18.09
C ALA A 107 -10.05 -8.11 18.17
N LEU A 108 -11.20 -8.61 17.72
CA LEU A 108 -12.48 -7.92 17.75
C LEU A 108 -13.27 -8.15 19.04
N ASN A 109 -12.81 -9.07 19.91
CA ASN A 109 -13.48 -9.47 21.17
C ASN A 109 -14.96 -9.84 20.96
N ILE A 110 -15.24 -10.71 19.98
CA ILE A 110 -16.59 -11.13 19.58
C ILE A 110 -16.86 -12.61 19.86
N SER A 111 -18.13 -13.01 19.78
CA SER A 111 -18.55 -14.40 19.93
C SER A 111 -18.06 -15.28 18.78
N MET A 112 -17.76 -16.54 19.05
CA MET A 112 -17.41 -17.52 18.01
C MET A 112 -18.49 -17.70 16.93
N ASN A 113 -19.74 -17.44 17.28
CA ASN A 113 -20.88 -17.55 16.35
C ASN A 113 -21.18 -16.25 15.60
N THR A 114 -20.41 -15.18 15.83
CA THR A 114 -20.57 -13.93 15.08
C THR A 114 -20.23 -14.17 13.61
N VAL A 115 -21.13 -13.78 12.74
CA VAL A 115 -20.93 -13.90 11.28
C VAL A 115 -20.09 -12.72 10.80
N LEU A 116 -19.07 -13.06 10.01
CA LEU A 116 -18.14 -12.11 9.41
C LEU A 116 -18.23 -12.19 7.88
N CYS A 117 -18.25 -11.05 7.24
CA CYS A 117 -17.97 -10.94 5.82
C CYS A 117 -16.44 -10.88 5.66
N HIS A 118 -15.86 -11.92 5.07
CA HIS A 118 -14.44 -12.00 4.73
C HIS A 118 -14.23 -11.56 3.30
N VAL A 119 -13.40 -10.55 3.11
CA VAL A 119 -13.10 -9.96 1.79
C VAL A 119 -11.61 -10.04 1.53
N VAL A 120 -11.23 -10.68 0.43
CA VAL A 120 -9.83 -10.71 -0.03
C VAL A 120 -9.70 -9.91 -1.32
N ARG A 121 -8.77 -8.99 -1.35
CA ARG A 121 -8.51 -8.10 -2.48
C ARG A 121 -7.03 -8.06 -2.79
N THR A 122 -6.71 -7.99 -4.07
CA THR A 122 -5.35 -7.67 -4.52
C THR A 122 -5.30 -6.25 -5.08
N ARG A 123 -4.20 -5.56 -4.81
CA ARG A 123 -3.94 -4.24 -5.39
C ARG A 123 -2.72 -4.31 -6.27
N LYS A 124 -2.92 -3.96 -7.53
CA LYS A 124 -1.86 -3.87 -8.52
C LYS A 124 -1.34 -2.45 -8.58
N ILE A 125 -0.04 -2.31 -8.62
CA ILE A 125 0.66 -1.08 -8.93
C ILE A 125 1.58 -1.43 -10.09
N ASP A 126 1.50 -0.69 -11.20
CA ASP A 126 2.25 -0.98 -12.43
C ASP A 126 2.07 -2.43 -12.92
N ASP A 127 0.80 -2.88 -13.00
CA ASP A 127 0.38 -4.22 -13.42
C ASP A 127 0.89 -5.38 -12.55
N ARG A 128 1.52 -5.09 -11.42
CA ARG A 128 1.99 -6.12 -10.47
C ARG A 128 1.20 -6.07 -9.19
N VAL A 129 0.79 -7.24 -8.70
CA VAL A 129 0.21 -7.35 -7.36
C VAL A 129 1.28 -6.97 -6.34
N LYS A 130 1.00 -5.94 -5.54
CA LYS A 130 1.88 -5.42 -4.51
C LYS A 130 1.30 -5.58 -3.11
N ILE A 131 -0.02 -5.62 -3.01
CA ILE A 131 -0.71 -5.69 -1.73
C ILE A 131 -1.83 -6.71 -1.85
N ILE A 132 -1.97 -7.52 -0.82
CA ILE A 132 -3.14 -8.36 -0.57
C ILE A 132 -3.79 -7.80 0.69
N ASP A 133 -5.05 -7.40 0.58
CA ASP A 133 -5.87 -6.98 1.72
C ASP A 133 -6.80 -8.13 2.10
N GLU A 134 -6.85 -8.44 3.38
CA GLU A 134 -7.86 -9.30 3.98
C GLU A 134 -8.64 -8.49 5.01
N ASP A 135 -9.92 -8.30 4.76
CA ASP A 135 -10.81 -7.55 5.64
C ASP A 135 -11.84 -8.51 6.25
N TYR A 136 -12.08 -8.33 7.54
CA TYR A 136 -13.09 -9.07 8.29
C TYR A 136 -14.08 -8.08 8.89
N LEU A 137 -15.29 -8.06 8.38
CA LEU A 137 -16.34 -7.13 8.75
C LEU A 137 -17.45 -7.89 9.48
N ILE A 138 -17.92 -7.39 10.61
CA ILE A 138 -19.10 -7.97 11.28
C ILE A 138 -20.31 -7.72 10.39
N GLU A 139 -20.89 -8.79 9.85
CA GLU A 139 -21.93 -8.71 8.81
C GLU A 139 -23.21 -7.99 9.28
N GLU A 140 -23.54 -8.11 10.57
CA GLU A 140 -24.63 -7.39 11.21
C GLU A 140 -24.41 -5.87 11.20
N ILE A 141 -23.15 -5.41 11.31
CA ILE A 141 -22.79 -3.98 11.35
C ILE A 141 -22.55 -3.45 9.94
N VAL A 142 -21.88 -4.22 9.09
CA VAL A 142 -21.55 -3.86 7.72
C VAL A 142 -22.18 -4.88 6.76
N PRO A 143 -23.50 -4.79 6.53
CA PRO A 143 -24.22 -5.76 5.68
C PRO A 143 -23.97 -5.51 4.19
N ASN A 144 -24.36 -6.47 3.35
CA ASN A 144 -24.48 -6.33 1.89
C ASN A 144 -23.22 -5.88 1.17
N VAL A 145 -22.04 -6.28 1.63
CA VAL A 145 -20.78 -5.99 0.95
C VAL A 145 -20.72 -6.77 -0.38
N THR A 146 -20.68 -6.03 -1.48
CA THR A 146 -20.57 -6.59 -2.85
C THR A 146 -19.18 -6.41 -3.41
N ALA A 147 -18.88 -7.13 -4.50
CA ALA A 147 -17.61 -6.96 -5.23
C ALA A 147 -17.42 -5.52 -5.72
N GLU A 148 -18.48 -4.84 -6.13
CA GLU A 148 -18.46 -3.44 -6.54
C GLU A 148 -18.04 -2.52 -5.39
N ILE A 149 -18.66 -2.68 -4.22
CA ILE A 149 -18.33 -1.94 -3.00
C ILE A 149 -16.87 -2.18 -2.61
N ALA A 150 -16.45 -3.45 -2.58
CA ALA A 150 -15.10 -3.85 -2.19
C ALA A 150 -14.03 -3.36 -3.17
N THR A 151 -14.33 -3.30 -4.48
CA THR A 151 -13.43 -2.73 -5.49
C THR A 151 -13.28 -1.23 -5.33
N ASN A 152 -14.37 -0.52 -4.99
CA ASN A 152 -14.34 0.92 -4.84
C ASN A 152 -13.69 1.34 -3.52
N SER A 153 -14.43 1.31 -2.42
CA SER A 153 -13.92 1.63 -1.09
C SER A 153 -14.85 1.12 0.01
N LEU A 154 -14.37 0.20 0.83
CA LEU A 154 -15.10 -0.25 2.02
C LEU A 154 -15.29 0.90 3.03
N TYR A 155 -14.29 1.77 3.19
CA TYR A 155 -14.38 2.93 4.09
C TYR A 155 -15.49 3.88 3.65
N GLN A 156 -15.54 4.22 2.37
CA GLN A 156 -16.58 5.08 1.82
C GLN A 156 -17.98 4.45 2.00
N TYR A 157 -18.12 3.15 1.79
CA TYR A 157 -19.38 2.45 2.03
C TYR A 157 -19.79 2.52 3.49
N ILE A 158 -18.88 2.26 4.43
CA ILE A 158 -19.14 2.29 5.87
C ILE A 158 -19.54 3.70 6.32
N GLU A 159 -18.78 4.73 5.91
CA GLU A 159 -18.99 6.09 6.39
C GLU A 159 -20.10 6.82 5.65
N GLU A 160 -20.12 6.80 4.31
CA GLU A 160 -21.06 7.60 3.52
C GLU A 160 -22.40 6.89 3.30
N THR A 161 -22.39 5.55 3.12
CA THR A 161 -23.63 4.81 2.82
C THR A 161 -24.30 4.31 4.08
N LEU A 162 -23.55 3.74 5.03
CA LEU A 162 -24.10 3.22 6.28
C LEU A 162 -24.16 4.28 7.39
N GLY A 163 -23.47 5.42 7.23
CA GLY A 163 -23.43 6.49 8.23
C GLY A 163 -22.72 6.08 9.52
N LEU A 164 -21.80 5.11 9.45
CA LEU A 164 -21.05 4.62 10.59
C LEU A 164 -19.71 5.35 10.67
N GLU A 165 -19.24 5.62 11.90
CA GLU A 165 -17.93 6.21 12.14
C GLU A 165 -16.91 5.12 12.51
N ILE A 166 -15.78 5.11 11.81
CA ILE A 166 -14.67 4.19 12.13
C ILE A 166 -13.76 4.87 13.13
N SER A 167 -13.89 4.54 14.42
CA SER A 167 -13.11 5.16 15.49
C SER A 167 -11.68 4.61 15.56
N TYR A 168 -11.46 3.34 15.21
CA TYR A 168 -10.13 2.73 15.12
C TYR A 168 -10.12 1.51 14.20
N SER A 169 -8.95 1.17 13.69
CA SER A 169 -8.73 -0.10 12.99
C SER A 169 -7.47 -0.79 13.53
N ASN A 170 -7.55 -2.11 13.69
CA ASN A 170 -6.37 -2.91 14.04
C ASN A 170 -5.82 -3.52 12.74
N LYS A 171 -4.62 -3.10 12.33
CA LYS A 171 -3.98 -3.55 11.09
C LYS A 171 -2.78 -4.43 11.43
N SER A 172 -2.72 -5.61 10.85
CA SER A 172 -1.53 -6.46 10.87
C SER A 172 -0.92 -6.47 9.49
N ILE A 173 0.36 -6.11 9.39
CA ILE A 173 1.08 -6.07 8.13
C ILE A 173 2.15 -7.15 8.21
N THR A 174 2.12 -8.06 7.24
CA THR A 174 3.14 -9.09 7.07
C THR A 174 3.76 -8.96 5.69
N PHE A 175 5.04 -9.29 5.59
CA PHE A 175 5.74 -9.36 4.31
C PHE A 175 5.99 -10.83 4.02
N GLU A 176 5.39 -11.32 2.95
CA GLU A 176 5.58 -12.70 2.48
C GLU A 176 6.01 -12.68 1.02
N GLU A 177 6.98 -13.52 0.67
CA GLU A 177 7.25 -13.83 -0.74
C GLU A 177 6.32 -14.97 -1.14
N GLU A 178 5.16 -14.66 -1.75
CA GLU A 178 4.32 -15.67 -2.33
C GLU A 178 4.70 -15.91 -3.80
N ILE A 179 5.15 -17.12 -4.08
CA ILE A 179 5.31 -17.63 -5.45
C ILE A 179 3.97 -18.18 -5.91
N PHE A 180 3.19 -17.39 -6.64
CA PHE A 180 1.97 -17.89 -7.27
C PHE A 180 2.31 -18.83 -8.42
N CYS A 181 2.21 -20.14 -8.20
CA CYS A 181 2.20 -21.12 -9.28
C CYS A 181 0.85 -21.08 -10.01
N ILE A 182 0.76 -20.35 -11.11
CA ILE A 182 -0.39 -20.45 -12.02
C ILE A 182 -0.27 -21.76 -12.77
N LYS A 183 -1.02 -22.80 -12.36
CA LYS A 183 -1.24 -23.97 -13.19
C LYS A 183 -2.14 -23.56 -14.35
N ARG A 184 -1.59 -23.52 -15.57
CA ARG A 184 -2.42 -23.48 -16.78
C ARG A 184 -3.31 -24.72 -16.75
N GLY A 185 -4.62 -24.53 -16.63
CA GLY A 185 -5.59 -25.58 -16.86
C GLY A 185 -5.42 -26.11 -18.30
N LYS A 186 -5.47 -27.43 -18.43
CA LYS A 186 -5.50 -28.16 -19.71
C LYS A 186 -6.81 -27.90 -20.42
#